data_10a218fffca627e9929370400b75bc9d
#
_entry.id   10a218fffca627e9929370400b75bc9d
#
_cell.length_a   1.000
_cell.length_b   1.000
_cell.length_c   1.000
_cell.angle_alpha   90.00
_cell.angle_beta   90.00
_cell.angle_gamma   90.00
#
_symmetry.space_group_name_H-M   'P 1'
#
loop_
_entity.id
_entity.type
_entity.pdbx_description
1 polymer ?
#
loop_
_entity_poly.entity_id
_entity_poly.type
_entity_poly.pdbx_seq_one_letter_code
_entity_poly.pdbx_strand_id
1 'polypeptide(L)'
;ASAAEETTDEALARVTQAVKAALDLDTDAYDEFQGSWYEDGLTGAWDLYWSTELEEELSISALDDGTVISYDLGLPYTASNSGDFPVFPQGDEAAAARAAGDFLDKVLREGESVKLEEPRGMDILGGDSCRYSGVILLNGLPSPLTYSITVDAADNRVRSFHRTTAEDTFLGDVPSAAAAVRRDRAAKLLTDTLELKLEYVREAGGTSAVLRYLPVDTDTFYVYAATGALLNLTELEDQMGGWGAGGSADNTAAAESGGSGLSPAEQAGIAQMEGVRSSAFLD
;
A
#
# COMPACT_ATOMS: atom_id res chain seq x y z
N ALA A 1 18.16 -28.04 -16.20
CA ALA A 1 16.75 -28.30 -16.03
C ALA A 1 16.07 -26.92 -16.16
N SER A 2 15.24 -26.74 -17.20
CA SER A 2 14.36 -25.59 -17.31
C SER A 2 13.34 -25.71 -16.17
N ALA A 3 13.23 -24.72 -15.32
CA ALA A 3 12.07 -24.63 -14.43
C ALA A 3 10.84 -24.59 -15.34
N ALA A 4 9.84 -25.39 -15.06
CA ALA A 4 8.55 -25.26 -15.72
C ALA A 4 8.02 -23.85 -15.39
N GLU A 5 7.49 -23.13 -16.36
CA GLU A 5 6.83 -21.86 -16.12
C GLU A 5 5.60 -22.13 -15.24
N GLU A 6 5.48 -21.38 -14.14
CA GLU A 6 4.34 -21.44 -13.23
C GLU A 6 3.07 -21.06 -14.00
N THR A 7 2.01 -21.84 -13.88
CA THR A 7 0.73 -21.46 -14.47
C THR A 7 0.04 -20.38 -13.62
N THR A 8 -0.89 -19.63 -14.21
CA THR A 8 -1.66 -18.60 -13.49
C THR A 8 -2.39 -19.19 -12.28
N ASP A 9 -2.84 -20.41 -12.37
CA ASP A 9 -3.55 -21.15 -11.34
C ASP A 9 -2.65 -21.50 -10.16
N GLU A 10 -1.46 -21.98 -10.47
CA GLU A 10 -0.46 -22.28 -9.46
C GLU A 10 -0.04 -20.99 -8.74
N ALA A 11 0.09 -19.88 -9.48
CA ALA A 11 0.37 -18.58 -8.92
C ALA A 11 -0.77 -18.08 -8.03
N LEU A 12 -2.04 -18.16 -8.48
CA LEU A 12 -3.21 -17.80 -7.67
C LEU A 12 -3.29 -18.64 -6.39
N ALA A 13 -3.12 -19.95 -6.52
CA ALA A 13 -3.14 -20.85 -5.35
C ALA A 13 -2.02 -20.51 -4.37
N ARG A 14 -0.82 -20.25 -4.86
CA ARG A 14 0.34 -19.86 -4.05
C ARG A 14 0.11 -18.54 -3.31
N VAL A 15 -0.38 -17.50 -4.02
CA VAL A 15 -0.64 -16.18 -3.42
C VAL A 15 -1.76 -16.27 -2.40
N THR A 16 -2.86 -16.98 -2.74
CA THR A 16 -3.97 -17.20 -1.79
C THR A 16 -3.48 -17.87 -0.50
N GLN A 17 -2.66 -18.93 -0.61
CA GLN A 17 -2.09 -19.60 0.55
C GLN A 17 -1.15 -18.67 1.36
N ALA A 18 -0.32 -17.89 0.68
CA ALA A 18 0.59 -16.95 1.34
C ALA A 18 -0.19 -15.89 2.12
N VAL A 19 -1.22 -15.31 1.54
CA VAL A 19 -2.09 -14.31 2.18
C VAL A 19 -2.84 -14.92 3.38
N LYS A 20 -3.44 -16.12 3.21
CA LYS A 20 -4.11 -16.82 4.33
C LYS A 20 -3.15 -17.10 5.48
N ALA A 21 -1.95 -17.56 5.17
CA ALA A 21 -0.93 -17.83 6.18
C ALA A 21 -0.44 -16.55 6.88
N ALA A 22 -0.21 -15.47 6.14
CA ALA A 22 0.25 -14.19 6.71
C ALA A 22 -0.79 -13.58 7.66
N LEU A 23 -2.05 -13.57 7.27
CA LEU A 23 -3.14 -12.97 8.03
C LEU A 23 -3.77 -13.92 9.06
N ASP A 24 -3.42 -15.21 9.05
CA ASP A 24 -4.06 -16.25 9.86
C ASP A 24 -5.57 -16.32 9.59
N LEU A 25 -5.93 -16.36 8.28
CA LEU A 25 -7.32 -16.33 7.85
C LEU A 25 -7.93 -17.72 7.86
N ASP A 26 -9.07 -17.85 8.53
CA ASP A 26 -9.99 -18.97 8.36
C ASP A 26 -11.06 -18.57 7.34
N THR A 27 -10.99 -19.19 6.16
CA THR A 27 -11.94 -18.95 5.06
C THR A 27 -12.93 -20.09 4.86
N ASP A 28 -12.99 -21.04 5.77
CA ASP A 28 -13.89 -22.21 5.65
C ASP A 28 -15.37 -21.82 5.78
N ALA A 29 -15.64 -20.63 6.33
CA ALA A 29 -16.99 -20.09 6.47
C ALA A 29 -17.52 -19.39 5.20
N TYR A 30 -16.66 -19.15 4.21
CA TYR A 30 -17.05 -18.50 2.96
C TYR A 30 -17.49 -19.53 1.93
N ASP A 31 -18.58 -19.22 1.23
CA ASP A 31 -19.23 -20.12 0.26
C ASP A 31 -18.66 -19.96 -1.16
N GLU A 32 -18.17 -18.76 -1.49
CA GLU A 32 -17.64 -18.41 -2.80
C GLU A 32 -16.24 -17.83 -2.68
N PHE A 33 -15.41 -18.10 -3.70
CA PHE A 33 -14.10 -17.51 -3.88
C PHE A 33 -13.90 -17.13 -5.34
N GLN A 34 -13.33 -15.94 -5.56
CA GLN A 34 -12.88 -15.45 -6.86
C GLN A 34 -11.49 -14.86 -6.72
N GLY A 35 -10.64 -15.11 -7.71
CA GLY A 35 -9.33 -14.50 -7.80
C GLY A 35 -9.11 -13.92 -9.20
N SER A 36 -8.51 -12.76 -9.31
CA SER A 36 -8.11 -12.15 -10.58
C SER A 36 -6.74 -11.52 -10.47
N TRP A 37 -6.00 -11.56 -11.58
CA TRP A 37 -4.71 -10.87 -11.70
C TRP A 37 -4.87 -9.61 -12.55
N TYR A 38 -4.19 -8.55 -12.17
CA TYR A 38 -4.12 -7.32 -12.95
C TYR A 38 -2.70 -6.76 -12.93
N GLU A 39 -2.36 -6.04 -13.98
CA GLU A 39 -1.10 -5.33 -14.09
C GLU A 39 -1.29 -3.91 -13.52
N ASP A 40 -0.44 -3.55 -12.55
CA ASP A 40 -0.42 -2.23 -11.94
C ASP A 40 1.00 -1.66 -12.10
N GLY A 41 1.18 -0.79 -13.09
CA GLY A 41 2.45 -0.19 -13.42
C GLY A 41 3.52 -1.20 -13.81
N LEU A 42 4.56 -1.34 -12.98
CA LEU A 42 5.69 -2.24 -13.21
C LEU A 42 5.52 -3.61 -12.55
N THR A 43 4.42 -3.85 -11.86
CA THR A 43 4.17 -5.09 -11.12
C THR A 43 2.78 -5.62 -11.39
N GLY A 44 2.61 -6.93 -11.19
CA GLY A 44 1.30 -7.53 -11.15
C GLY A 44 0.78 -7.65 -9.72
N ALA A 45 -0.52 -7.58 -9.57
CA ALA A 45 -1.19 -7.81 -8.30
C ALA A 45 -2.39 -8.74 -8.48
N TRP A 46 -2.80 -9.37 -7.41
CA TRP A 46 -3.91 -10.29 -7.33
C TRP A 46 -5.01 -9.70 -6.47
N ASP A 47 -6.24 -9.69 -6.97
CA ASP A 47 -7.43 -9.47 -6.18
C ASP A 47 -8.03 -10.81 -5.79
N LEU A 48 -8.19 -11.03 -4.49
CA LEU A 48 -8.77 -12.22 -3.88
C LEU A 48 -10.06 -11.80 -3.18
N TYR A 49 -11.16 -12.44 -3.53
CA TYR A 49 -12.48 -12.11 -3.02
C TYR A 49 -13.19 -13.35 -2.50
N TRP A 50 -13.68 -13.26 -1.27
CA TRP A 50 -14.50 -14.28 -0.63
C TRP A 50 -15.85 -13.70 -0.25
N SER A 51 -16.92 -14.45 -0.38
CA SER A 51 -18.25 -14.05 0.05
C SER A 51 -19.03 -15.19 0.68
N THR A 52 -20.00 -14.81 1.52
CA THR A 52 -20.97 -15.72 2.12
C THR A 52 -22.38 -15.42 1.59
N GLU A 53 -23.31 -16.39 1.72
CA GLU A 53 -24.74 -16.16 1.46
C GLU A 53 -25.34 -15.06 2.32
N LEU A 54 -24.71 -14.72 3.44
CA LEU A 54 -25.16 -13.70 4.40
C LEU A 54 -24.57 -12.30 4.12
N GLU A 55 -24.00 -12.07 2.92
CA GLU A 55 -23.43 -10.81 2.50
C GLU A 55 -22.19 -10.36 3.34
N GLU A 56 -21.50 -11.28 4.01
CA GLU A 56 -20.14 -11.00 4.50
C GLU A 56 -19.18 -11.15 3.33
N GLU A 57 -18.39 -10.11 3.09
CA GLU A 57 -17.44 -10.05 1.97
C GLU A 57 -16.04 -9.76 2.50
N LEU A 58 -15.05 -10.46 1.95
CA LEU A 58 -13.65 -10.20 2.21
C LEU A 58 -12.93 -10.01 0.88
N SER A 59 -12.34 -8.84 0.71
CA SER A 59 -11.51 -8.49 -0.45
C SER A 59 -10.07 -8.22 -0.02
N ILE A 60 -9.12 -8.83 -0.70
CA ILE A 60 -7.69 -8.65 -0.43
C ILE A 60 -6.95 -8.49 -1.75
N SER A 61 -6.19 -7.39 -1.89
CA SER A 61 -5.23 -7.25 -2.98
C SER A 61 -3.82 -7.57 -2.48
N ALA A 62 -3.08 -8.37 -3.23
CA ALA A 62 -1.74 -8.79 -2.88
C ALA A 62 -0.81 -8.85 -4.10
N LEU A 63 0.49 -8.62 -3.88
CA LEU A 63 1.53 -8.83 -4.89
C LEU A 63 1.78 -10.32 -5.09
N ASP A 64 2.52 -10.66 -6.15
CA ASP A 64 2.92 -12.04 -6.47
C ASP A 64 3.68 -12.75 -5.34
N ASP A 65 4.37 -12.01 -4.49
CA ASP A 65 5.07 -12.57 -3.33
C ASP A 65 4.17 -12.76 -2.09
N GLY A 66 2.87 -12.42 -2.20
CA GLY A 66 1.91 -12.46 -1.11
C GLY A 66 1.89 -11.22 -0.22
N THR A 67 2.64 -10.17 -0.56
CA THR A 67 2.58 -8.89 0.16
C THR A 67 1.19 -8.27 0.03
N VAL A 68 0.49 -8.08 1.14
CA VAL A 68 -0.86 -7.51 1.16
C VAL A 68 -0.80 -6.01 0.88
N ILE A 69 -1.54 -5.56 -0.13
CA ILE A 69 -1.68 -4.14 -0.51
C ILE A 69 -2.95 -3.55 0.08
N SER A 70 -4.05 -4.29 0.01
CA SER A 70 -5.31 -3.89 0.63
C SER A 70 -6.01 -5.09 1.29
N TYR A 71 -6.85 -4.77 2.26
CA TYR A 71 -7.73 -5.69 2.95
C TYR A 71 -9.01 -4.94 3.27
N ASP A 72 -10.15 -5.45 2.86
CA ASP A 72 -11.45 -4.87 3.12
C ASP A 72 -12.43 -5.97 3.55
N LEU A 73 -12.96 -5.82 4.76
CA LEU A 73 -13.96 -6.71 5.33
C LEU A 73 -15.32 -6.00 5.36
N GLY A 74 -16.16 -6.33 4.38
CA GLY A 74 -17.56 -5.95 4.33
C GLY A 74 -18.37 -6.85 5.26
N LEU A 75 -19.16 -6.27 6.13
CA LEU A 75 -20.13 -7.01 6.91
C LEU A 75 -21.54 -6.75 6.40
N PRO A 76 -22.47 -7.72 6.59
CA PRO A 76 -23.88 -7.52 6.27
C PRO A 76 -24.38 -6.25 6.90
N TYR A 77 -25.14 -5.46 6.14
CA TYR A 77 -25.79 -4.28 6.66
C TYR A 77 -26.83 -4.70 7.72
N THR A 78 -26.43 -4.64 8.97
CA THR A 78 -27.43 -4.79 10.05
C THR A 78 -28.15 -3.46 10.21
N ALA A 79 -29.45 -3.46 9.95
CA ALA A 79 -30.33 -2.29 10.06
C ALA A 79 -30.47 -1.75 11.51
N SER A 80 -29.45 -1.83 12.32
CA SER A 80 -29.43 -1.35 13.71
C SER A 80 -29.42 0.18 13.83
N ASN A 81 -29.39 0.91 12.72
CA ASN A 81 -29.46 2.38 12.69
C ASN A 81 -30.85 2.93 12.40
N SER A 82 -31.90 2.14 12.55
CA SER A 82 -33.26 2.63 12.46
C SER A 82 -33.66 3.40 13.73
N GLY A 83 -33.23 4.65 13.84
CA GLY A 83 -33.95 5.66 14.63
C GLY A 83 -33.74 5.68 16.14
N ASP A 84 -32.86 4.89 16.70
CA ASP A 84 -32.52 5.02 18.11
C ASP A 84 -31.39 6.03 18.31
N PHE A 85 -31.52 6.80 19.40
CA PHE A 85 -30.61 7.90 19.76
C PHE A 85 -29.14 7.53 19.62
N PRO A 86 -28.26 8.51 19.33
CA PRO A 86 -26.83 8.26 19.22
C PRO A 86 -26.33 7.56 20.49
N VAL A 87 -25.99 6.31 20.37
CA VAL A 87 -25.30 5.56 21.43
C VAL A 87 -23.88 6.08 21.44
N PHE A 88 -23.41 6.55 22.58
CA PHE A 88 -22.00 6.92 22.72
C PHE A 88 -21.13 5.74 22.36
N PRO A 89 -20.03 5.92 21.60
CA PRO A 89 -19.12 4.84 21.26
C PRO A 89 -18.74 4.07 22.53
N GLN A 90 -18.97 2.76 22.53
CA GLN A 90 -18.61 1.87 23.63
C GLN A 90 -17.20 1.29 23.42
N GLY A 91 -16.45 1.80 22.42
CA GLY A 91 -15.21 1.23 21.96
C GLY A 91 -14.04 1.43 22.93
N ASP A 92 -13.19 0.43 23.04
CA ASP A 92 -11.89 0.51 23.71
C ASP A 92 -10.80 0.88 22.68
N GLU A 93 -10.44 2.17 22.63
CA GLU A 93 -9.40 2.69 21.75
C GLU A 93 -8.07 1.97 21.94
N ALA A 94 -7.72 1.60 23.16
CA ALA A 94 -6.48 0.88 23.43
C ALA A 94 -6.53 -0.56 22.90
N ALA A 95 -7.71 -1.20 22.89
CA ALA A 95 -7.89 -2.50 22.27
C ALA A 95 -7.86 -2.39 20.74
N ALA A 96 -8.48 -1.35 20.16
CA ALA A 96 -8.41 -1.08 18.72
C ALA A 96 -6.98 -0.79 18.25
N ALA A 97 -6.20 -0.03 19.03
CA ALA A 97 -4.78 0.22 18.72
C ALA A 97 -3.95 -1.07 18.74
N ARG A 98 -4.20 -1.97 19.70
CA ARG A 98 -3.55 -3.30 19.71
C ARG A 98 -3.93 -4.12 18.49
N ALA A 99 -5.21 -4.19 18.16
CA ALA A 99 -5.68 -4.92 16.98
C ALA A 99 -5.06 -4.38 15.67
N ALA A 100 -4.95 -3.04 15.55
CA ALA A 100 -4.25 -2.41 14.43
C ALA A 100 -2.77 -2.80 14.39
N GLY A 101 -2.07 -2.77 15.53
CA GLY A 101 -0.67 -3.17 15.63
C GLY A 101 -0.45 -4.64 15.26
N ASP A 102 -1.24 -5.54 15.83
CA ASP A 102 -1.18 -6.98 15.57
C ASP A 102 -1.44 -7.32 14.09
N PHE A 103 -2.33 -6.56 13.43
CA PHE A 103 -2.58 -6.71 12.01
C PHE A 103 -1.41 -6.17 11.18
N LEU A 104 -0.89 -4.99 11.51
CA LEU A 104 0.24 -4.39 10.81
C LEU A 104 1.48 -5.28 10.88
N ASP A 105 1.76 -5.91 12.02
CA ASP A 105 2.86 -6.85 12.17
C ASP A 105 2.75 -8.07 11.23
N LYS A 106 1.53 -8.43 10.79
CA LYS A 106 1.29 -9.51 9.84
C LYS A 106 1.48 -9.11 8.37
N VAL A 107 1.20 -7.85 8.01
CA VAL A 107 1.21 -7.38 6.61
C VAL A 107 2.48 -6.61 6.23
N LEU A 108 3.28 -6.20 7.21
CA LEU A 108 4.55 -5.53 6.95
C LEU A 108 5.61 -6.53 6.49
N ARG A 109 6.42 -6.11 5.52
CA ARG A 109 7.54 -6.90 4.99
C ARG A 109 8.76 -6.82 5.92
N GLU A 110 9.70 -7.72 5.72
CA GLU A 110 10.98 -7.65 6.42
C GLU A 110 11.69 -6.29 6.18
N GLY A 111 12.12 -5.65 7.25
CA GLY A 111 12.73 -4.31 7.20
C GLY A 111 11.74 -3.16 7.19
N GLU A 112 10.44 -3.42 7.05
CA GLU A 112 9.39 -2.43 7.21
C GLU A 112 8.98 -2.32 8.69
N SER A 113 8.60 -1.12 9.09
CA SER A 113 8.01 -0.86 10.41
C SER A 113 7.13 0.38 10.35
N VAL A 114 6.23 0.50 11.29
CA VAL A 114 5.36 1.67 11.43
C VAL A 114 5.41 2.20 12.85
N LYS A 115 5.07 3.47 12.99
CA LYS A 115 4.78 4.05 14.29
C LYS A 115 3.30 4.38 14.31
N LEU A 116 2.53 3.66 15.11
CA LEU A 116 1.13 3.97 15.30
C LEU A 116 1.05 5.35 15.99
N GLU A 117 0.38 6.28 15.32
CA GLU A 117 0.04 7.58 15.90
C GLU A 117 -1.36 7.50 16.51
N GLU A 118 -1.76 8.53 17.27
CA GLU A 118 -3.11 8.62 17.80
C GLU A 118 -4.14 8.57 16.66
N PRO A 119 -5.27 7.87 16.85
CA PRO A 119 -6.26 7.70 15.79
C PRO A 119 -6.83 9.06 15.37
N ARG A 120 -7.01 9.26 14.08
CA ARG A 120 -7.72 10.42 13.56
C ARG A 120 -9.21 10.10 13.51
N GLY A 121 -9.98 10.83 14.33
CA GLY A 121 -11.43 10.83 14.25
C GLY A 121 -12.11 9.63 14.89
N MET A 122 -12.11 9.57 16.22
CA MET A 122 -13.32 9.09 16.85
C MET A 122 -14.36 10.18 16.62
N ASP A 123 -15.26 9.94 15.68
CA ASP A 123 -16.38 10.84 15.48
C ASP A 123 -17.27 10.70 16.70
N ILE A 124 -17.24 11.69 17.60
CA ILE A 124 -17.94 11.71 18.90
C ILE A 124 -19.45 11.52 18.73
N LEU A 125 -19.96 11.56 17.52
CA LEU A 125 -21.39 11.56 17.19
C LEU A 125 -21.89 10.35 16.38
N GLY A 126 -21.11 9.29 16.21
CA GLY A 126 -21.65 8.10 15.55
C GLY A 126 -20.66 7.17 14.83
N GLY A 127 -19.36 7.30 15.01
CA GLY A 127 -18.38 6.42 14.39
C GLY A 127 -17.84 5.38 15.37
N ASP A 128 -18.20 4.12 15.16
CA ASP A 128 -17.65 2.99 15.94
C ASP A 128 -16.27 2.54 15.42
N SER A 129 -15.55 3.39 14.66
CA SER A 129 -14.28 3.01 14.03
C SER A 129 -13.12 3.92 14.43
N CYS A 130 -11.99 3.31 14.71
CA CYS A 130 -10.69 3.96 14.90
C CYS A 130 -9.87 3.85 13.63
N ARG A 131 -9.45 4.99 13.06
CA ARG A 131 -8.61 5.03 11.88
C ARG A 131 -7.20 5.47 12.22
N TYR A 132 -6.22 4.66 11.85
CA TYR A 132 -4.80 4.97 11.96
C TYR A 132 -4.21 5.11 10.57
N SER A 133 -3.28 6.05 10.40
CA SER A 133 -2.57 6.23 9.14
C SER A 133 -1.19 6.81 9.41
N GLY A 134 -0.26 6.56 8.51
CA GLY A 134 1.10 7.05 8.68
C GLY A 134 2.02 6.61 7.55
N VAL A 135 3.31 6.79 7.80
CA VAL A 135 4.38 6.42 6.88
C VAL A 135 4.95 5.07 7.29
N ILE A 136 5.24 4.22 6.32
CA ILE A 136 6.00 2.99 6.52
C ILE A 136 7.49 3.36 6.53
N LEU A 137 8.18 2.95 7.58
CA LEU A 137 9.62 3.13 7.72
C LEU A 137 10.35 1.94 7.11
N LEU A 138 11.38 2.20 6.31
CA LEU A 138 12.28 1.19 5.76
C LEU A 138 13.61 1.25 6.52
N ASN A 139 13.99 0.15 7.17
CA ASN A 139 15.17 0.10 8.05
C ASN A 139 15.22 1.27 9.06
N GLY A 140 14.05 1.67 9.57
CA GLY A 140 13.90 2.75 10.54
C GLY A 140 13.94 4.17 9.95
N LEU A 141 14.03 4.33 8.64
CA LEU A 141 13.98 5.62 7.96
C LEU A 141 12.62 5.84 7.27
N PRO A 142 12.10 7.09 7.28
CA PRO A 142 10.90 7.42 6.54
C PRO A 142 11.04 7.10 5.06
N SER A 143 9.97 6.55 4.48
CA SER A 143 9.86 6.25 3.05
C SER A 143 8.66 6.98 2.45
N PRO A 144 8.48 7.00 1.12
CA PRO A 144 7.26 7.48 0.50
C PRO A 144 6.06 6.54 0.70
N LEU A 145 6.28 5.32 1.19
CA LEU A 145 5.22 4.36 1.44
C LEU A 145 4.35 4.80 2.62
N THR A 146 3.05 4.70 2.44
CA THR A 146 2.06 5.05 3.46
C THR A 146 1.15 3.88 3.77
N TYR A 147 0.45 3.95 4.88
CA TYR A 147 -0.59 3.01 5.25
C TYR A 147 -1.80 3.72 5.86
N SER A 148 -2.93 3.07 5.78
CA SER A 148 -4.16 3.43 6.49
C SER A 148 -4.84 2.14 6.95
N ILE A 149 -5.24 2.09 8.20
CA ILE A 149 -5.97 0.95 8.77
C ILE A 149 -7.16 1.45 9.58
N THR A 150 -8.30 0.80 9.40
CA THR A 150 -9.53 1.11 10.14
C THR A 150 -9.92 -0.12 10.97
N VAL A 151 -10.13 0.10 12.26
CA VAL A 151 -10.56 -0.91 13.22
C VAL A 151 -11.93 -0.51 13.75
N ASP A 152 -12.86 -1.45 13.76
CA ASP A 152 -14.14 -1.29 14.43
C ASP A 152 -13.90 -1.34 15.94
N ALA A 153 -14.30 -0.28 16.64
CA ALA A 153 -14.08 -0.17 18.08
C ALA A 153 -15.06 -1.00 18.92
N ALA A 154 -16.15 -1.49 18.32
CA ALA A 154 -17.13 -2.30 19.03
C ALA A 154 -16.68 -3.75 19.21
N ASP A 155 -16.04 -4.31 18.18
CA ASP A 155 -15.56 -5.71 18.17
C ASP A 155 -14.04 -5.85 18.03
N ASN A 156 -13.31 -4.75 17.85
CA ASN A 156 -11.88 -4.66 17.60
C ASN A 156 -11.42 -5.44 16.36
N ARG A 157 -12.30 -5.62 15.37
CA ARG A 157 -11.95 -6.24 14.08
C ARG A 157 -11.42 -5.19 13.13
N VAL A 158 -10.34 -5.51 12.42
CA VAL A 158 -9.88 -4.71 11.30
C VAL A 158 -10.92 -4.77 10.19
N ARG A 159 -11.39 -3.61 9.73
CA ARG A 159 -12.36 -3.46 8.65
C ARG A 159 -11.68 -3.17 7.33
N SER A 160 -10.67 -2.33 7.34
CA SER A 160 -9.91 -2.05 6.13
C SER A 160 -8.44 -1.79 6.45
N PHE A 161 -7.61 -2.16 5.51
CA PHE A 161 -6.21 -1.79 5.46
C PHE A 161 -5.84 -1.48 4.02
N HIS A 162 -5.12 -0.39 3.83
CA HIS A 162 -4.54 -0.04 2.54
C HIS A 162 -3.12 0.46 2.76
N ARG A 163 -2.21 0.03 1.93
CA ARG A 163 -0.87 0.61 1.82
C ARG A 163 -0.70 1.25 0.45
N THR A 164 0.40 1.93 0.26
CA THR A 164 0.81 2.46 -1.04
C THR A 164 0.62 1.42 -2.13
N THR A 165 0.17 1.85 -3.31
CA THR A 165 -0.12 0.99 -4.46
C THR A 165 1.03 0.06 -4.83
N ALA A 166 0.75 -0.97 -5.61
CA ALA A 166 1.77 -1.90 -6.10
C ALA A 166 2.88 -1.19 -6.87
N GLU A 167 2.53 -0.18 -7.68
CA GLU A 167 3.47 0.64 -8.45
C GLU A 167 4.52 1.35 -7.58
N ASP A 168 4.09 1.87 -6.43
CA ASP A 168 4.96 2.59 -5.50
C ASP A 168 5.69 1.67 -4.51
N THR A 169 5.36 0.38 -4.49
CA THR A 169 5.98 -0.57 -3.57
C THR A 169 7.34 -1.01 -4.08
N PHE A 170 8.38 -0.82 -3.27
CA PHE A 170 9.73 -1.26 -3.62
C PHE A 170 9.83 -2.79 -3.59
N LEU A 171 10.17 -3.38 -4.74
CA LEU A 171 10.32 -4.82 -4.90
C LEU A 171 11.78 -5.30 -4.84
N GLY A 172 12.73 -4.36 -4.91
CA GLY A 172 14.16 -4.65 -4.86
C GLY A 172 14.75 -4.52 -3.45
N ASP A 173 16.06 -4.76 -3.36
CA ASP A 173 16.81 -4.60 -2.13
C ASP A 173 16.77 -3.16 -1.63
N VAL A 174 16.45 -2.97 -0.35
CA VAL A 174 16.51 -1.67 0.31
C VAL A 174 17.93 -1.42 0.80
N PRO A 175 18.64 -0.39 0.28
CA PRO A 175 20.01 -0.13 0.64
C PRO A 175 20.15 0.22 2.14
N SER A 176 21.24 -0.24 2.75
CA SER A 176 21.53 0.12 4.13
C SER A 176 21.93 1.59 4.26
N ALA A 177 21.30 2.30 5.19
CA ALA A 177 21.64 3.69 5.53
C ALA A 177 23.09 3.86 6.03
N ALA A 178 23.72 2.79 6.53
CA ALA A 178 25.10 2.83 7.00
C ALA A 178 26.13 3.10 5.87
N ALA A 179 25.77 2.80 4.62
CA ALA A 179 26.59 3.07 3.44
C ALA A 179 26.41 4.50 2.89
N ALA A 180 25.48 5.28 3.44
CA ALA A 180 25.18 6.61 2.95
C ALA A 180 26.31 7.61 3.21
N VAL A 181 26.48 8.55 2.28
CA VAL A 181 27.38 9.70 2.52
C VAL A 181 26.94 10.49 3.75
N ARG A 182 27.88 11.01 4.48
CA ARG A 182 27.61 11.77 5.71
C ARG A 182 26.83 13.05 5.40
N ARG A 183 25.91 13.39 6.30
CA ARG A 183 25.05 14.58 6.18
C ARG A 183 25.81 15.86 5.94
N ASP A 184 26.96 16.06 6.64
CA ASP A 184 27.80 17.26 6.48
C ASP A 184 28.37 17.37 5.06
N ARG A 185 28.79 16.24 4.48
CA ARG A 185 29.26 16.20 3.07
C ARG A 185 28.12 16.46 2.10
N ALA A 186 26.95 15.86 2.30
CA ALA A 186 25.78 16.13 1.46
C ALA A 186 25.33 17.59 1.52
N ALA A 187 25.29 18.16 2.73
CA ALA A 187 24.96 19.58 2.92
C ALA A 187 25.96 20.50 2.19
N LYS A 188 27.26 20.18 2.27
CA LYS A 188 28.28 20.97 1.58
C LYS A 188 28.11 20.89 0.06
N LEU A 189 27.82 19.71 -0.50
CA LEU A 189 27.57 19.55 -1.94
C LEU A 189 26.42 20.42 -2.41
N LEU A 190 25.29 20.40 -1.69
CA LEU A 190 24.13 21.26 -1.99
C LEU A 190 24.46 22.73 -1.87
N THR A 191 25.20 23.13 -0.82
CA THR A 191 25.58 24.55 -0.61
C THR A 191 26.52 25.04 -1.69
N ASP A 192 27.50 24.22 -2.11
CA ASP A 192 28.47 24.58 -3.16
C ASP A 192 27.82 24.71 -4.55
N THR A 193 26.65 24.11 -4.76
CA THR A 193 25.87 24.19 -6.01
C THR A 193 24.98 25.42 -6.09
N LEU A 194 24.58 25.97 -4.94
CA LEU A 194 23.72 27.13 -4.90
C LEU A 194 24.46 28.40 -5.36
N GLU A 195 24.13 28.85 -6.55
CA GLU A 195 24.50 30.20 -7.02
C GLU A 195 23.53 31.19 -6.42
N LEU A 196 24.08 32.22 -5.77
CA LEU A 196 23.30 33.27 -5.10
C LEU A 196 23.46 34.59 -5.82
N LYS A 197 22.34 35.29 -6.08
CA LYS A 197 22.31 36.66 -6.54
C LYS A 197 21.79 37.58 -5.43
N LEU A 198 22.32 38.81 -5.36
CA LEU A 198 21.85 39.83 -4.45
C LEU A 198 20.82 40.68 -5.18
N GLU A 199 19.61 40.76 -4.66
CA GLU A 199 18.51 41.53 -5.25
C GLU A 199 17.77 42.35 -4.22
N TYR A 200 17.21 43.49 -4.68
CA TYR A 200 16.19 44.19 -3.92
C TYR A 200 14.85 43.48 -4.08
N VAL A 201 14.26 43.08 -2.98
CA VAL A 201 12.92 42.48 -2.95
C VAL A 201 12.00 43.36 -2.09
N ARG A 202 10.72 43.36 -2.41
CA ARG A 202 9.72 44.04 -1.62
C ARG A 202 9.47 43.24 -0.33
N GLU A 203 9.45 43.94 0.81
CA GLU A 203 9.05 43.33 2.06
C GLU A 203 7.58 42.90 2.03
N ALA A 204 7.28 41.66 2.51
CA ALA A 204 5.93 41.14 2.53
C ALA A 204 4.99 42.03 3.36
N GLY A 205 3.92 42.55 2.76
CA GLY A 205 2.96 43.43 3.40
C GLY A 205 3.44 44.90 3.55
N GLY A 206 4.67 45.21 3.12
CA GLY A 206 5.26 46.56 3.20
C GLY A 206 5.46 47.25 1.85
N THR A 207 5.89 48.50 1.87
CA THR A 207 6.30 49.27 0.68
C THR A 207 7.82 49.42 0.60
N SER A 208 8.55 48.90 1.60
CA SER A 208 10.01 49.00 1.70
C SER A 208 10.69 47.97 0.83
N ALA A 209 11.85 48.36 0.25
CA ALA A 209 12.75 47.42 -0.39
C ALA A 209 13.78 46.91 0.61
N VAL A 210 14.08 45.64 0.59
CA VAL A 210 15.13 45.00 1.37
C VAL A 210 16.08 44.24 0.46
N LEU A 211 17.33 44.17 0.81
CA LEU A 211 18.33 43.37 0.09
C LEU A 211 18.27 41.91 0.59
N ARG A 212 18.18 40.99 -0.34
CA ARG A 212 18.22 39.55 -0.04
C ARG A 212 19.12 38.82 -1.03
N TYR A 213 19.82 37.79 -0.53
CA TYR A 213 20.41 36.81 -1.38
C TYR A 213 19.32 35.80 -1.78
N LEU A 214 19.15 35.58 -3.07
CA LEU A 214 18.21 34.63 -3.64
C LEU A 214 18.98 33.64 -4.49
N PRO A 215 18.54 32.38 -4.58
CA PRO A 215 19.09 31.45 -5.55
C PRO A 215 18.93 32.00 -6.97
N VAL A 216 19.94 31.85 -7.80
CA VAL A 216 19.88 32.19 -9.24
C VAL A 216 18.95 31.21 -9.93
N ASP A 217 19.06 29.93 -9.55
CA ASP A 217 18.25 28.84 -10.05
C ASP A 217 17.25 28.40 -9.00
N THR A 218 16.03 28.07 -9.45
CA THR A 218 14.97 27.50 -8.62
C THR A 218 14.89 25.99 -8.73
N ASP A 219 15.87 25.37 -9.40
CA ASP A 219 15.95 23.93 -9.57
C ASP A 219 16.09 23.21 -8.22
N THR A 220 15.44 22.06 -8.14
CA THR A 220 15.50 21.21 -6.94
C THR A 220 16.62 20.21 -7.07
N PHE A 221 17.61 20.28 -6.17
CA PHE A 221 18.75 19.38 -6.16
C PHE A 221 18.65 18.37 -5.03
N TYR A 222 19.04 17.13 -5.32
CA TYR A 222 19.20 16.06 -4.34
C TYR A 222 20.63 15.52 -4.36
N VAL A 223 21.08 15.04 -3.22
CA VAL A 223 22.33 14.27 -3.14
C VAL A 223 21.96 12.79 -3.06
N TYR A 224 22.39 12.02 -4.05
CA TYR A 224 22.25 10.58 -4.02
C TYR A 224 23.12 9.98 -2.92
N ALA A 225 22.47 9.47 -1.87
CA ALA A 225 23.13 9.11 -0.63
C ALA A 225 24.17 7.99 -0.78
N ALA A 226 24.02 7.10 -1.75
CA ALA A 226 24.95 5.99 -1.96
C ALA A 226 26.29 6.45 -2.54
N THR A 227 26.31 7.46 -3.42
CA THR A 227 27.52 7.88 -4.17
C THR A 227 27.97 9.29 -3.83
N GLY A 228 27.08 10.14 -3.33
CA GLY A 228 27.30 11.57 -3.19
C GLY A 228 27.14 12.33 -4.51
N ALA A 229 26.57 11.71 -5.54
CA ALA A 229 26.26 12.42 -6.78
C ALA A 229 25.17 13.44 -6.56
N LEU A 230 25.32 14.62 -7.15
CA LEU A 230 24.27 15.63 -7.19
C LEU A 230 23.33 15.31 -8.33
N LEU A 231 22.02 15.33 -8.05
CA LEU A 231 20.97 15.11 -9.02
C LEU A 231 20.12 16.37 -9.11
N ASN A 232 19.85 16.83 -10.32
CA ASN A 232 18.89 17.87 -10.60
C ASN A 232 17.53 17.19 -10.87
N LEU A 233 16.56 17.40 -9.98
CA LEU A 233 15.25 16.75 -10.10
C LEU A 233 14.47 17.29 -11.30
N THR A 234 14.60 18.58 -11.61
CA THR A 234 13.93 19.19 -12.75
C THR A 234 14.37 18.54 -14.06
N GLU A 235 15.69 18.30 -14.22
CA GLU A 235 16.20 17.58 -15.39
C GLU A 235 15.78 16.10 -15.40
N LEU A 236 15.66 15.48 -14.23
CA LEU A 236 15.25 14.08 -14.10
C LEU A 236 13.75 13.93 -14.45
N GLU A 237 12.90 14.83 -13.98
CA GLU A 237 11.47 14.85 -14.31
C GLU A 237 11.24 15.09 -15.81
N ASP A 238 12.01 15.96 -16.43
CA ASP A 238 11.98 16.18 -17.88
C ASP A 238 12.38 14.93 -18.66
N GLN A 239 13.33 14.14 -18.15
CA GLN A 239 13.75 12.87 -18.74
C GLN A 239 12.74 11.75 -18.51
N MET A 240 12.05 11.74 -17.37
CA MET A 240 11.00 10.78 -17.03
C MET A 240 9.61 11.18 -17.57
N GLY A 241 9.44 12.41 -18.03
CA GLY A 241 8.19 13.02 -18.52
C GLY A 241 7.62 12.43 -19.81
N GLY A 242 7.65 11.10 -19.93
CA GLY A 242 7.04 10.33 -21.01
C GLY A 242 6.13 9.19 -20.53
N TRP A 243 5.93 9.03 -19.26
CA TRP A 243 5.06 7.97 -18.71
C TRP A 243 3.62 8.49 -18.60
N GLY A 244 2.97 8.57 -19.75
CA GLY A 244 1.54 8.83 -19.84
C GLY A 244 0.75 7.60 -19.42
N ALA A 245 -0.34 7.87 -18.72
CA ALA A 245 -1.32 6.92 -18.25
C ALA A 245 -1.65 5.82 -19.29
N GLY A 246 -1.24 4.60 -19.01
CA GLY A 246 -1.67 3.41 -19.72
C GLY A 246 -3.00 2.93 -19.13
N GLY A 247 -3.98 2.69 -20.00
CA GLY A 247 -5.30 2.21 -19.60
C GLY A 247 -5.25 0.78 -19.10
N SER A 248 -6.09 0.49 -18.12
CA SER A 248 -6.35 -0.84 -17.60
C SER A 248 -6.85 -1.79 -18.69
N ALA A 249 -6.23 -2.93 -18.81
CA ALA A 249 -6.76 -4.07 -19.55
C ALA A 249 -7.22 -5.13 -18.54
N ASP A 250 -8.51 -5.39 -18.53
CA ASP A 250 -9.09 -6.53 -17.80
C ASP A 250 -8.54 -7.85 -18.35
N ASN A 251 -7.80 -8.56 -17.54
CA ASN A 251 -7.39 -9.93 -17.82
C ASN A 251 -7.89 -10.85 -16.72
N THR A 252 -8.95 -11.58 -17.03
CA THR A 252 -9.40 -12.72 -16.23
C THR A 252 -8.79 -14.00 -16.79
N ALA A 253 -8.08 -14.75 -15.99
CA ALA A 253 -7.45 -16.01 -16.37
C ALA A 253 -7.88 -17.16 -15.47
N ALA A 254 -8.01 -18.33 -16.05
CA ALA A 254 -8.62 -19.51 -15.50
C ALA A 254 -7.64 -20.68 -15.24
N ALA A 255 -7.98 -21.52 -14.34
CA ALA A 255 -7.20 -22.45 -13.59
C ALA A 255 -7.53 -23.93 -13.62
N GLU A 256 -6.60 -24.82 -13.40
CA GLU A 256 -6.80 -26.14 -12.80
C GLU A 256 -5.81 -26.47 -11.68
N SER A 257 -6.43 -27.03 -10.67
CA SER A 257 -6.02 -28.00 -9.66
C SER A 257 -5.25 -27.59 -8.40
N GLY A 258 -5.94 -27.85 -7.29
CA GLY A 258 -5.51 -28.59 -6.12
C GLY A 258 -4.15 -28.30 -5.49
N GLY A 259 -3.99 -27.10 -4.86
CA GLY A 259 -2.97 -26.92 -3.83
C GLY A 259 -3.53 -27.30 -2.46
N SER A 260 -2.78 -28.09 -1.67
CA SER A 260 -3.14 -28.42 -0.29
C SER A 260 -3.21 -27.11 0.53
N GLY A 261 -4.35 -26.84 1.16
CA GLY A 261 -4.57 -25.65 1.99
C GLY A 261 -5.62 -24.67 1.46
N LEU A 262 -6.20 -24.91 0.30
CA LEU A 262 -7.33 -24.15 -0.21
C LEU A 262 -8.66 -24.75 0.28
N SER A 263 -9.62 -23.87 0.60
CA SER A 263 -10.98 -24.30 0.95
C SER A 263 -11.72 -24.86 -0.27
N PRO A 264 -12.84 -25.60 -0.08
CA PRO A 264 -13.65 -26.08 -1.21
C PRO A 264 -14.18 -24.95 -2.10
N ALA A 265 -14.51 -23.78 -1.54
CA ALA A 265 -14.97 -22.62 -2.29
C ALA A 265 -13.84 -22.01 -3.14
N GLU A 266 -12.64 -21.89 -2.59
CA GLU A 266 -11.46 -21.43 -3.31
C GLU A 266 -11.08 -22.36 -4.46
N GLN A 267 -11.11 -23.68 -4.22
CA GLN A 267 -10.88 -24.69 -5.26
C GLN A 267 -11.93 -24.59 -6.37
N ALA A 268 -13.21 -24.41 -6.01
CA ALA A 268 -14.29 -24.27 -6.98
C ALA A 268 -14.19 -22.96 -7.77
N GLY A 269 -13.84 -21.85 -7.12
CA GLY A 269 -13.65 -20.55 -7.77
C GLY A 269 -12.48 -20.58 -8.76
N ILE A 270 -11.35 -21.14 -8.34
CA ILE A 270 -10.17 -21.32 -9.21
C ILE A 270 -10.51 -22.21 -10.41
N ALA A 271 -11.21 -23.32 -10.21
CA ALA A 271 -11.64 -24.22 -11.29
C ALA A 271 -12.61 -23.56 -12.29
N GLN A 272 -13.45 -22.62 -11.85
CA GLN A 272 -14.35 -21.88 -12.74
C GLN A 272 -13.62 -20.92 -13.69
N MET A 273 -12.40 -20.49 -13.34
CA MET A 273 -11.58 -19.61 -14.17
C MET A 273 -10.98 -20.31 -15.40
N GLU A 274 -10.96 -21.62 -15.45
CA GLU A 274 -10.35 -22.43 -16.53
C GLU A 274 -10.90 -22.17 -17.95
N GLY A 275 -12.05 -21.58 -18.09
CA GLY A 275 -12.66 -21.27 -19.38
C GLY A 275 -12.40 -19.87 -19.92
N VAL A 276 -11.69 -19.02 -19.17
CA VAL A 276 -11.63 -17.55 -19.40
C VAL A 276 -10.28 -17.09 -19.93
N ARG A 277 -9.35 -17.99 -20.28
CA ARG A 277 -8.09 -17.58 -20.94
C ARG A 277 -8.41 -16.84 -22.22
N SER A 278 -8.16 -15.54 -22.23
CA SER A 278 -8.23 -14.79 -23.48
C SER A 278 -7.04 -15.20 -24.36
N SER A 279 -7.32 -15.40 -25.65
CA SER A 279 -6.32 -15.70 -26.67
C SER A 279 -5.25 -14.61 -26.85
N ALA A 280 -5.34 -13.50 -26.12
CA ALA A 280 -4.39 -12.39 -26.15
C ALA A 280 -3.03 -12.69 -25.48
N PHE A 281 -2.92 -13.79 -24.76
CA PHE A 281 -1.68 -14.22 -24.10
C PHE A 281 -0.78 -15.13 -24.98
N LEU A 282 -1.19 -15.40 -26.22
CA LEU A 282 -0.50 -16.31 -27.13
C LEU A 282 0.02 -15.66 -28.43
N ASP A 283 0.05 -14.33 -28.53
CA ASP A 283 0.65 -13.64 -29.69
C ASP A 283 1.88 -12.81 -29.31
#